data_e009dcab0f6ba1e6a1fc349cd44fa0fd
#
_entry.id   e009dcab0f6ba1e6a1fc349cd44fa0fd
#
_cell.length_a   1.000
_cell.length_b   1.000
_cell.length_c   1.000
_cell.angle_alpha   90.00
_cell.angle_beta   90.00
_cell.angle_gamma   90.00
#
_symmetry.space_group_name_H-M   'P 1'
#
loop_
_entity.id
_entity.type
_entity.pdbx_description
1 polymer ?
#
loop_
_entity_poly.entity_id
_entity_poly.type
_entity_poly.pdbx_seq_one_letter_code
_entity_poly.pdbx_strand_id
1 'polypeptide(L)'
;MTARKFRERNTVTRKQTAAKKTASVKKKAKTGDSALCAKCIPAKCCMYFSTEIDVPGSVKDFDDILWMIAHRDVEIYTKRRRWYVMVKTPCRFYDPARGCLIYPSRPHICRQHHTDGCEFDEGYAFDLHFRSYEELERYFRKRFPKSRSPSRA
;
A
#
# COMPACT_ATOMS: atom_id res chain seq x y z
N MET A 1 -8.61 14.28 56.98
CA MET A 1 -7.32 14.85 57.41
C MET A 1 -6.23 14.05 56.77
N THR A 2 -5.51 14.58 56.05
CA THR A 2 -4.21 15.00 55.55
C THR A 2 -3.96 14.51 54.12
N ALA A 3 -4.01 15.51 53.21
CA ALA A 3 -3.56 15.39 51.83
C ALA A 3 -2.03 15.27 51.78
N ARG A 4 -1.51 14.28 51.06
CA ARG A 4 -0.07 14.20 50.71
C ARG A 4 0.14 14.68 49.27
N LYS A 5 0.84 15.80 49.16
CA LYS A 5 1.32 16.43 47.94
C LYS A 5 2.22 15.47 47.15
N PHE A 6 1.86 15.22 45.88
CA PHE A 6 2.74 14.60 44.93
C PHE A 6 3.57 15.71 44.24
N ARG A 7 4.88 15.62 44.36
CA ARG A 7 5.85 16.61 43.89
C ARG A 7 6.48 16.09 42.59
N GLU A 8 6.05 16.67 41.49
CA GLU A 8 6.69 16.44 40.19
C GLU A 8 8.08 17.07 40.15
N ARG A 9 9.06 16.31 39.74
CA ARG A 9 10.35 16.80 39.20
C ARG A 9 10.74 15.96 38.01
N ASN A 10 10.45 16.44 36.83
CA ASN A 10 10.99 15.90 35.59
C ASN A 10 11.77 17.03 34.92
N THR A 11 13.06 17.12 35.21
CA THR A 11 14.02 17.93 34.44
C THR A 11 14.64 17.05 33.38
N VAL A 12 14.12 17.14 32.13
CA VAL A 12 14.73 16.50 30.96
C VAL A 12 15.72 17.48 30.34
N THR A 13 16.99 17.17 30.51
CA THR A 13 18.11 17.90 29.88
C THR A 13 18.13 17.63 28.37
N ARG A 14 17.81 18.64 27.60
CA ARG A 14 17.81 18.63 26.12
C ARG A 14 19.23 18.74 25.61
N LYS A 15 19.86 17.60 25.24
CA LYS A 15 21.10 17.60 24.47
C LYS A 15 20.79 17.98 23.02
N GLN A 16 21.30 19.12 22.59
CA GLN A 16 21.30 19.57 21.20
C GLN A 16 22.29 18.71 20.42
N THR A 17 21.80 17.91 19.49
CA THR A 17 22.62 17.22 18.50
C THR A 17 22.59 18.00 17.18
N ALA A 18 23.79 18.27 16.69
CA ALA A 18 24.08 19.07 15.51
C ALA A 18 23.37 18.56 14.24
N ALA A 19 22.72 19.48 13.52
CA ALA A 19 22.10 19.24 12.23
C ALA A 19 23.16 18.92 11.16
N LYS A 20 23.19 17.68 10.68
CA LYS A 20 23.87 17.33 9.43
C LYS A 20 23.06 17.90 8.26
N LYS A 21 23.68 18.85 7.53
CA LYS A 21 23.16 19.34 6.25
C LYS A 21 23.12 18.20 5.25
N THR A 22 21.93 17.65 4.99
CA THR A 22 21.70 16.75 3.86
C THR A 22 21.54 17.59 2.60
N ALA A 23 22.51 17.47 1.68
CA ALA A 23 22.44 18.08 0.37
C ALA A 23 21.21 17.53 -0.39
N SER A 24 20.26 18.41 -0.69
CA SER A 24 19.10 18.14 -1.52
C SER A 24 19.58 17.90 -2.96
N VAL A 25 19.66 16.65 -3.38
CA VAL A 25 19.82 16.28 -4.79
C VAL A 25 18.50 16.60 -5.48
N LYS A 26 18.44 17.73 -6.18
CA LYS A 26 17.36 18.06 -7.10
C LYS A 26 17.39 17.06 -8.27
N LYS A 27 16.60 15.96 -8.18
CA LYS A 27 16.30 15.12 -9.34
C LYS A 27 15.51 15.95 -10.34
N LYS A 28 16.12 16.29 -11.49
CA LYS A 28 15.42 16.86 -12.63
C LYS A 28 14.30 15.90 -13.05
N ALA A 29 13.06 16.36 -13.03
CA ALA A 29 11.93 15.62 -13.58
C ALA A 29 12.23 15.36 -15.08
N LYS A 30 12.30 14.08 -15.45
CA LYS A 30 12.48 13.69 -16.86
C LYS A 30 11.16 13.93 -17.57
N THR A 31 11.18 14.74 -18.60
CA THR A 31 10.04 15.14 -19.46
C THR A 31 9.47 13.99 -20.33
N GLY A 32 9.79 12.73 -20.01
CA GLY A 32 9.34 11.56 -20.76
C GLY A 32 8.00 10.94 -20.31
N ASP A 33 7.48 11.34 -19.14
CA ASP A 33 6.37 10.64 -18.48
C ASP A 33 5.00 10.80 -19.18
N SER A 34 4.78 11.89 -19.91
CA SER A 34 3.47 12.14 -20.54
C SER A 34 3.20 11.29 -21.79
N ALA A 35 4.24 10.94 -22.56
CA ALA A 35 4.09 10.19 -23.81
C ALA A 35 3.71 8.71 -23.57
N LEU A 36 4.25 8.09 -22.50
CA LEU A 36 3.89 6.73 -22.14
C LEU A 36 2.48 6.67 -21.55
N CYS A 37 2.12 7.61 -20.69
CA CYS A 37 0.78 7.72 -20.13
C CYS A 37 -0.29 7.92 -21.20
N ALA A 38 -0.01 8.66 -22.27
CA ALA A 38 -0.92 8.86 -23.38
C ALA A 38 -1.22 7.56 -24.16
N LYS A 39 -0.31 6.59 -24.15
CA LYS A 39 -0.48 5.27 -24.79
C LYS A 39 -1.13 4.24 -23.88
N CYS A 40 -1.18 4.49 -22.56
CA CYS A 40 -1.70 3.56 -21.57
C CYS A 40 -3.23 3.67 -21.47
N ILE A 41 -3.94 2.93 -22.34
CA ILE A 41 -5.41 2.90 -22.36
C ILE A 41 -5.86 1.44 -22.19
N PRO A 42 -6.62 1.12 -21.13
CA PRO A 42 -6.91 1.95 -19.96
C PRO A 42 -5.66 2.18 -19.08
N ALA A 43 -5.59 3.35 -18.45
CA ALA A 43 -4.47 3.67 -17.56
C ALA A 43 -4.51 2.76 -16.32
N LYS A 44 -3.64 1.75 -16.27
CA LYS A 44 -3.63 0.71 -15.23
C LYS A 44 -3.61 1.29 -13.81
N CYS A 45 -2.81 2.32 -13.57
CA CYS A 45 -2.73 3.04 -12.29
C CYS A 45 -4.04 3.75 -11.87
N CYS A 46 -5.02 3.86 -12.78
CA CYS A 46 -6.35 4.41 -12.50
C CYS A 46 -7.42 3.32 -12.30
N MET A 47 -7.07 2.03 -12.47
CA MET A 47 -8.01 0.92 -12.40
C MET A 47 -8.08 0.26 -11.02
N TYR A 48 -7.20 0.65 -10.10
CA TYR A 48 -7.16 0.13 -8.74
C TYR A 48 -6.49 1.13 -7.79
N PHE A 49 -6.64 0.90 -6.51
CA PHE A 49 -5.72 1.44 -5.51
C PHE A 49 -5.20 0.32 -4.61
N SER A 50 -4.04 0.52 -4.03
CA SER A 50 -3.52 -0.41 -3.02
C SER A 50 -2.97 0.34 -1.82
N THR A 51 -3.05 -0.30 -0.66
CA THR A 51 -2.46 0.21 0.58
C THR A 51 -1.69 -0.89 1.28
N GLU A 52 -0.62 -0.51 1.95
CA GLU A 52 0.17 -1.41 2.79
C GLU A 52 -0.67 -1.83 4.01
N ILE A 53 -0.59 -3.10 4.36
CA ILE A 53 -1.17 -3.69 5.56
C ILE A 53 -0.07 -4.32 6.40
N ASP A 54 -0.32 -4.54 7.67
CA ASP A 54 0.63 -5.19 8.55
C ASP A 54 0.97 -6.60 8.09
N VAL A 55 2.22 -7.00 8.31
CA VAL A 55 2.67 -8.35 7.99
C VAL A 55 1.98 -9.34 8.91
N PRO A 56 1.16 -10.29 8.40
CA PRO A 56 0.44 -11.22 9.25
C PRO A 56 1.40 -12.16 9.99
N GLY A 57 1.39 -12.11 11.31
CA GLY A 57 2.20 -12.94 12.20
C GLY A 57 1.41 -13.98 12.96
N SER A 58 0.10 -13.84 13.04
CA SER A 58 -0.81 -14.69 13.81
C SER A 58 -1.98 -15.22 12.99
N VAL A 59 -2.67 -16.21 13.55
CA VAL A 59 -3.93 -16.75 12.98
C VAL A 59 -4.97 -15.65 12.82
N LYS A 60 -5.06 -14.75 13.81
CA LYS A 60 -6.02 -13.64 13.79
C LYS A 60 -5.72 -12.65 12.66
N ASP A 61 -4.45 -12.31 12.43
CA ASP A 61 -4.08 -11.37 11.37
C ASP A 61 -4.44 -11.95 9.99
N PHE A 62 -4.26 -13.25 9.81
CA PHE A 62 -4.68 -13.92 8.57
C PHE A 62 -6.19 -13.99 8.41
N ASP A 63 -6.94 -14.12 9.51
CA ASP A 63 -8.41 -14.09 9.48
C ASP A 63 -8.91 -12.71 9.02
N ASP A 64 -8.31 -11.65 9.54
CA ASP A 64 -8.60 -10.27 9.14
C ASP A 64 -8.32 -10.06 7.62
N ILE A 65 -7.23 -10.64 7.09
CA ILE A 65 -6.90 -10.55 5.65
C ILE A 65 -7.83 -11.43 4.80
N LEU A 66 -8.22 -12.61 5.29
CA LEU A 66 -9.22 -13.47 4.63
C LEU A 66 -10.57 -12.77 4.52
N TRP A 67 -10.96 -12.01 5.54
CA TRP A 67 -12.15 -11.16 5.48
C TRP A 67 -12.02 -10.09 4.37
N MET A 68 -10.86 -9.44 4.23
CA MET A 68 -10.66 -8.45 3.16
C MET A 68 -10.81 -9.06 1.78
N ILE A 69 -10.14 -10.19 1.49
CA ILE A 69 -10.18 -10.84 0.16
C ILE A 69 -11.51 -11.54 -0.13
N ALA A 70 -12.36 -11.76 0.87
CA ALA A 70 -13.72 -12.25 0.66
C ALA A 70 -14.62 -11.23 -0.08
N HIS A 71 -14.20 -9.97 -0.17
CA HIS A 71 -14.93 -8.95 -0.91
C HIS A 71 -14.58 -9.00 -2.40
N ARG A 72 -15.58 -8.68 -3.26
CA ARG A 72 -15.34 -8.62 -4.70
C ARG A 72 -14.27 -7.59 -5.03
N ASP A 73 -13.50 -7.89 -6.07
CA ASP A 73 -12.49 -6.99 -6.62
C ASP A 73 -11.36 -6.62 -5.64
N VAL A 74 -11.21 -7.40 -4.56
CA VAL A 74 -10.12 -7.31 -3.61
C VAL A 74 -9.11 -8.42 -3.84
N GLU A 75 -7.85 -8.07 -3.95
CA GLU A 75 -6.72 -8.98 -4.04
C GLU A 75 -5.68 -8.66 -2.97
N ILE A 76 -4.90 -9.63 -2.59
CA ILE A 76 -3.80 -9.47 -1.63
C ILE A 76 -2.50 -9.80 -2.35
N TYR A 77 -1.46 -8.99 -2.16
CA TYR A 77 -0.15 -9.28 -2.71
C TYR A 77 0.97 -8.92 -1.76
N THR A 78 2.15 -9.48 -2.01
CA THR A 78 3.37 -9.07 -1.33
C THR A 78 4.38 -8.52 -2.33
N LYS A 79 5.12 -7.50 -1.90
CA LYS A 79 6.23 -6.92 -2.65
C LYS A 79 7.33 -6.51 -1.68
N ARG A 80 8.55 -7.01 -1.90
CA ARG A 80 9.70 -6.75 -1.02
C ARG A 80 9.38 -7.04 0.46
N ARG A 81 8.75 -8.20 0.71
CA ARG A 81 8.34 -8.67 2.04
C ARG A 81 7.27 -7.84 2.75
N ARG A 82 6.66 -6.86 2.10
CA ARG A 82 5.51 -6.10 2.61
C ARG A 82 4.23 -6.65 2.04
N TRP A 83 3.15 -6.53 2.80
CA TRP A 83 1.83 -6.99 2.42
C TRP A 83 0.96 -5.80 2.01
N TYR A 84 0.14 -6.03 1.01
CA TYR A 84 -0.73 -5.00 0.45
C TYR A 84 -2.11 -5.59 0.16
N VAL A 85 -3.15 -4.79 0.42
CA VAL A 85 -4.47 -5.00 -0.14
C VAL A 85 -4.60 -4.15 -1.41
N MET A 86 -5.11 -4.73 -2.47
CA MET A 86 -5.45 -4.08 -3.73
C MET A 86 -6.95 -4.15 -3.94
N VAL A 87 -7.57 -3.00 -4.21
CA VAL A 87 -8.99 -2.91 -4.54
C VAL A 87 -9.10 -2.49 -6.00
N LYS A 88 -9.64 -3.36 -6.84
CA LYS A 88 -9.83 -3.11 -8.27
C LYS A 88 -11.09 -2.26 -8.47
N THR A 89 -10.90 -0.97 -8.49
CA THR A 89 -11.96 0.01 -8.71
C THR A 89 -11.44 1.15 -9.56
N PRO A 90 -12.11 1.50 -10.66
CA PRO A 90 -11.70 2.62 -11.49
C PRO A 90 -11.76 3.94 -10.74
N CYS A 91 -10.76 4.79 -10.98
CA CYS A 91 -10.77 6.15 -10.50
C CYS A 91 -11.93 6.92 -11.14
N ARG A 92 -12.77 7.60 -10.33
CA ARG A 92 -13.91 8.40 -10.82
C ARG A 92 -13.55 9.54 -11.77
N PHE A 93 -12.29 9.95 -11.76
CA PHE A 93 -11.77 11.01 -12.63
C PHE A 93 -11.03 10.46 -13.84
N TYR A 94 -11.09 9.17 -14.09
CA TYR A 94 -10.54 8.56 -15.29
C TYR A 94 -11.62 8.47 -16.37
N ASP A 95 -11.31 9.02 -17.54
CA ASP A 95 -12.14 8.95 -18.73
C ASP A 95 -11.37 8.18 -19.82
N PRO A 96 -11.93 7.10 -20.41
CA PRO A 96 -11.23 6.30 -21.41
C PRO A 96 -10.77 7.07 -22.65
N ALA A 97 -11.49 8.13 -23.04
CA ALA A 97 -11.16 8.92 -24.24
C ALA A 97 -10.24 10.11 -23.92
N ARG A 98 -10.35 10.68 -22.71
CA ARG A 98 -9.64 11.93 -22.32
C ARG A 98 -8.56 11.70 -21.25
N GLY A 99 -8.46 10.51 -20.69
CA GLY A 99 -7.52 10.20 -19.61
C GLY A 99 -7.93 10.80 -18.25
N CYS A 100 -6.97 11.29 -17.50
CA CYS A 100 -7.22 11.86 -16.16
C CYS A 100 -7.81 13.28 -16.26
N LEU A 101 -9.08 13.44 -15.86
CA LEU A 101 -9.79 14.71 -15.92
C LEU A 101 -9.26 15.77 -14.92
N ILE A 102 -8.52 15.35 -13.90
CA ILE A 102 -7.92 16.22 -12.90
C ILE A 102 -6.39 16.22 -12.99
N TYR A 103 -5.83 15.99 -14.18
CA TYR A 103 -4.39 15.82 -14.36
C TYR A 103 -3.53 16.90 -13.66
N PRO A 104 -3.83 18.21 -13.77
CA PRO A 104 -3.05 19.28 -13.12
C PRO A 104 -3.15 19.26 -11.58
N SER A 105 -4.29 18.82 -11.04
CA SER A 105 -4.62 18.81 -9.60
C SER A 105 -4.60 17.42 -8.98
N ARG A 106 -3.93 16.44 -9.62
CA ARG A 106 -3.84 15.07 -9.12
C ARG A 106 -3.35 15.00 -7.67
N PRO A 107 -3.85 14.04 -6.87
CA PRO A 107 -3.28 13.73 -5.56
C PRO A 107 -1.78 13.48 -5.61
N HIS A 108 -1.09 13.71 -4.50
CA HIS A 108 0.36 13.55 -4.41
C HIS A 108 0.83 12.15 -4.83
N ILE A 109 0.13 11.09 -4.42
CA ILE A 109 0.44 9.71 -4.79
C ILE A 109 0.42 9.50 -6.30
N CYS A 110 -0.54 10.09 -7.01
CA CYS A 110 -0.61 10.02 -8.48
C CYS A 110 0.54 10.78 -9.15
N ARG A 111 1.05 11.85 -8.52
CA ARG A 111 2.20 12.62 -9.01
C ARG A 111 3.54 11.94 -8.75
N GLN A 112 3.60 11.07 -7.73
CA GLN A 112 4.78 10.27 -7.41
C GLN A 112 4.93 9.03 -8.29
N HIS A 113 3.89 8.68 -9.04
CA HIS A 113 3.95 7.55 -9.95
C HIS A 113 4.85 7.91 -11.15
N HIS A 114 5.97 7.20 -11.28
CA HIS A 114 6.96 7.40 -12.33
C HIS A 114 6.94 6.24 -13.32
N THR A 115 7.35 6.51 -14.55
CA THR A 115 7.43 5.50 -15.62
C THR A 115 8.43 4.38 -15.30
N ASP A 116 9.45 4.63 -14.49
CA ASP A 116 10.42 3.60 -14.05
C ASP A 116 9.78 2.46 -13.22
N GLY A 117 8.59 2.65 -12.70
CA GLY A 117 7.79 1.64 -11.98
C GLY A 117 6.43 1.44 -12.60
N CYS A 118 6.25 1.86 -13.86
CA CYS A 118 4.99 1.75 -14.57
C CYS A 118 4.72 0.29 -14.95
N GLU A 119 3.50 -0.14 -14.71
CA GLU A 119 3.04 -1.51 -14.99
C GLU A 119 2.63 -1.70 -16.46
N PHE A 120 2.87 -0.69 -17.29
CA PHE A 120 2.46 -0.72 -18.72
C PHE A 120 3.17 -1.83 -19.49
N ASP A 121 4.49 -1.91 -19.35
CA ASP A 121 5.32 -2.85 -20.09
C ASP A 121 5.67 -4.13 -19.32
N GLU A 122 5.91 -4.01 -18.00
CA GLU A 122 6.47 -5.10 -17.19
C GLU A 122 5.43 -5.91 -16.42
N GLY A 123 4.18 -5.45 -16.36
CA GLY A 123 3.16 -6.04 -15.49
C GLY A 123 3.47 -5.84 -13.99
N TYR A 124 2.74 -6.58 -13.16
CA TYR A 124 2.92 -6.49 -11.70
C TYR A 124 4.03 -7.41 -11.22
N ALA A 125 5.11 -6.85 -10.69
CA ALA A 125 6.17 -7.62 -10.02
C ALA A 125 5.77 -7.91 -8.56
N PHE A 126 5.00 -8.98 -8.34
CA PHE A 126 4.63 -9.47 -7.01
C PHE A 126 5.55 -10.61 -6.57
N ASP A 127 5.88 -10.66 -5.27
CA ASP A 127 6.55 -11.82 -4.68
C ASP A 127 5.53 -12.97 -4.48
N LEU A 128 4.34 -12.62 -3.95
CA LEU A 128 3.16 -13.48 -3.86
C LEU A 128 1.95 -12.68 -4.31
N HIS A 129 0.98 -13.35 -4.93
CA HIS A 129 -0.27 -12.73 -5.35
C HIS A 129 -1.42 -13.69 -5.13
N PHE A 130 -2.40 -13.26 -4.34
CA PHE A 130 -3.62 -13.98 -4.02
C PHE A 130 -4.80 -13.24 -4.67
N ARG A 131 -5.44 -13.90 -5.61
CA ARG A 131 -6.56 -13.35 -6.39
C ARG A 131 -7.92 -13.82 -5.89
N SER A 132 -7.91 -14.85 -5.02
CA SER A 132 -9.13 -15.39 -4.45
C SER A 132 -8.94 -15.77 -2.99
N TYR A 133 -10.08 -15.89 -2.30
CA TYR A 133 -10.13 -16.38 -0.93
C TYR A 133 -9.44 -17.72 -0.75
N GLU A 134 -9.69 -18.66 -1.68
CA GLU A 134 -9.18 -20.03 -1.62
C GLU A 134 -7.66 -20.08 -1.79
N GLU A 135 -7.08 -19.18 -2.59
CA GLU A 135 -5.62 -19.08 -2.74
C GLU A 135 -4.96 -18.66 -1.43
N LEU A 136 -5.49 -17.61 -0.80
CA LEU A 136 -4.99 -17.12 0.48
C LEU A 136 -5.23 -18.11 1.61
N GLU A 137 -6.41 -18.75 1.66
CA GLU A 137 -6.72 -19.78 2.65
C GLU A 137 -5.77 -20.97 2.54
N ARG A 138 -5.45 -21.40 1.34
CA ARG A 138 -4.48 -22.48 1.09
C ARG A 138 -3.08 -22.13 1.58
N TYR A 139 -2.66 -20.89 1.37
CA TYR A 139 -1.40 -20.38 1.89
C TYR A 139 -1.41 -20.34 3.42
N PHE A 140 -2.48 -19.84 4.02
CA PHE A 140 -2.70 -19.81 5.47
C PHE A 140 -2.60 -21.21 6.10
N ARG A 141 -3.29 -22.21 5.56
CA ARG A 141 -3.27 -23.59 6.04
C ARG A 141 -1.87 -24.20 6.03
N LYS A 142 -1.05 -23.88 5.04
CA LYS A 142 0.35 -24.34 4.99
C LYS A 142 1.19 -23.70 6.09
N ARG A 143 0.92 -22.46 6.43
CA ARG A 143 1.69 -21.71 7.44
C ARG A 143 1.27 -22.09 8.86
N PHE A 144 0.01 -22.40 9.08
CA PHE A 144 -0.57 -22.75 10.38
C PHE A 144 -1.33 -24.08 10.32
N PRO A 145 -0.64 -25.21 10.13
CA PRO A 145 -1.30 -26.50 9.87
C PRO A 145 -2.16 -27.03 11.04
N LYS A 146 -1.92 -26.54 12.26
CA LYS A 146 -2.69 -26.94 13.45
C LYS A 146 -3.88 -26.02 13.75
N SER A 147 -4.03 -24.92 13.02
CA SER A 147 -5.15 -23.99 13.23
C SER A 147 -6.39 -24.48 12.49
N ARG A 148 -7.57 -24.39 13.13
CA ARG A 148 -8.83 -24.48 12.42
C ARG A 148 -8.92 -23.29 11.45
N SER A 149 -9.22 -23.57 10.19
CA SER A 149 -9.56 -22.50 9.26
C SER A 149 -10.83 -21.80 9.78
N PRO A 150 -10.88 -20.45 9.77
CA PRO A 150 -12.05 -19.70 10.20
C PRO A 150 -13.33 -20.04 9.43
N SER A 151 -13.19 -20.56 8.21
CA SER A 151 -14.28 -20.81 7.27
C SER A 151 -15.12 -22.07 7.52
N ARG A 152 -14.97 -22.75 8.66
CA ARG A 152 -15.79 -23.91 9.06
C ARG A 152 -16.30 -23.76 10.50
N ALA A 153 -17.18 -22.80 10.69
CA ALA A 153 -18.13 -22.81 11.78
C ALA A 153 -19.47 -23.28 11.27
#